data_af1075e6903e42ef96bc0ec624c83e51
#
_entry.id   af1075e6903e42ef96bc0ec624c83e51
#
_cell.length_a   1.000
_cell.length_b   1.000
_cell.length_c   1.000
_cell.angle_alpha   90.00
_cell.angle_beta   90.00
_cell.angle_gamma   90.00
#
_symmetry.space_group_name_H-M   'P 1'
#
loop_
_entity.id
_entity.type
_entity.pdbx_description
1 polymer ?
#
loop_
_entity_poly.entity_id
_entity_poly.type
_entity_poly.pdbx_seq_one_letter_code
_entity_poly.pdbx_strand_id
1 'polypeptide(L)'
;VMFCVKGADDRYVAVNDAFVRRSGRTDRRDVIGARAVDLFPKELANRYEEQDHRVFAEAEPLRDELELIRRPDGRTGWYLTTKLPVVRAGAVVGLVSVSRDLETPSDEGIAVESLGRVVDLVHERLDGAVKVADLAAVADCSEGQLERRMKRVSGLTATQYVLRARVDRAAALLIDTETHCRGGCRVRVLRPGQP
;
A
#
# COMPACT_ATOMS: atom_id res chain seq x y z
N VAL A 1 -9.49 8.31 6.52
CA VAL A 1 -8.07 8.13 6.23
C VAL A 1 -7.34 7.90 7.54
N MET A 2 -6.61 6.80 7.64
CA MET A 2 -5.67 6.55 8.75
C MET A 2 -4.30 7.05 8.38
N PHE A 3 -3.56 7.51 9.38
CA PHE A 3 -2.21 8.02 9.23
C PHE A 3 -1.37 7.57 10.40
N CYS A 4 -0.17 7.07 10.12
CA CYS A 4 0.83 6.82 11.13
C CYS A 4 2.24 7.09 10.61
N VAL A 5 3.15 7.31 11.55
CA VAL A 5 4.60 7.40 11.34
C VAL A 5 5.24 6.37 12.24
N LYS A 6 6.19 5.62 11.71
CA LYS A 6 7.04 4.70 12.47
C LYS A 6 8.50 5.15 12.43
N GLY A 7 9.21 4.93 13.52
CA GLY A 7 10.66 5.03 13.57
C GLY A 7 11.33 3.83 12.91
N ALA A 8 12.67 3.90 12.77
CA ALA A 8 13.47 2.80 12.23
C ALA A 8 13.48 1.54 13.13
N ASP A 9 12.95 1.64 14.35
CA ASP A 9 12.76 0.57 15.31
C ASP A 9 11.35 -0.07 15.25
N ASP A 10 10.59 0.22 14.18
CA ASP A 10 9.23 -0.25 13.92
C ASP A 10 8.17 0.24 14.91
N ARG A 11 8.50 1.22 15.76
CA ARG A 11 7.57 1.77 16.73
C ARG A 11 6.80 2.95 16.17
N TYR A 12 5.52 3.03 16.54
CA TYR A 12 4.68 4.19 16.19
C TYR A 12 5.16 5.44 16.92
N VAL A 13 5.52 6.47 16.18
CA VAL A 13 5.97 7.77 16.73
C VAL A 13 4.93 8.87 16.56
N ALA A 14 4.04 8.73 15.57
CA ALA A 14 2.90 9.61 15.38
C ALA A 14 1.72 8.86 14.77
N VAL A 15 0.50 9.19 15.21
CA VAL A 15 -0.74 8.62 14.68
C VAL A 15 -1.86 9.67 14.73
N ASN A 16 -2.84 9.56 13.82
CA ASN A 16 -4.07 10.34 13.92
C ASN A 16 -5.15 9.57 14.71
N ASP A 17 -6.24 10.27 15.05
CA ASP A 17 -7.34 9.68 15.82
C ASP A 17 -8.04 8.53 15.10
N ALA A 18 -8.04 8.52 13.76
CA ALA A 18 -8.57 7.42 12.99
C ALA A 18 -7.75 6.14 13.20
N PHE A 19 -6.42 6.25 13.31
CA PHE A 19 -5.54 5.13 13.63
C PHE A 19 -5.75 4.63 15.06
N VAL A 20 -5.87 5.56 16.05
CA VAL A 20 -6.13 5.21 17.46
C VAL A 20 -7.41 4.39 17.58
N ARG A 21 -8.52 4.90 17.05
CA ARG A 21 -9.79 4.16 17.04
C ARG A 21 -9.66 2.79 16.38
N ARG A 22 -8.88 2.73 15.32
CA ARG A 22 -8.65 1.53 14.53
C ARG A 22 -7.88 0.46 15.30
N SER A 23 -6.89 0.84 16.10
CA SER A 23 -6.13 -0.08 16.95
C SER A 23 -6.94 -0.58 18.16
N GLY A 24 -8.19 -0.14 18.30
CA GLY A 24 -9.05 -0.46 19.45
C GLY A 24 -8.63 0.28 20.73
N ARG A 25 -7.83 1.33 20.58
CA ARG A 25 -7.38 2.18 21.70
C ARG A 25 -8.21 3.46 21.78
N THR A 26 -8.23 4.07 22.93
CA THR A 26 -8.95 5.32 23.20
C THR A 26 -8.03 6.52 23.30
N ASP A 27 -6.77 6.30 23.68
CA ASP A 27 -5.76 7.34 23.79
C ASP A 27 -4.60 7.08 22.84
N ARG A 28 -4.08 8.15 22.25
CA ARG A 28 -2.90 8.13 21.38
C ARG A 28 -1.65 7.65 22.13
N ARG A 29 -1.57 7.91 23.44
CA ARG A 29 -0.48 7.46 24.30
C ARG A 29 -0.36 5.95 24.38
N ASP A 30 -1.47 5.21 24.21
CA ASP A 30 -1.48 3.75 24.22
C ASP A 30 -0.90 3.16 22.91
N VAL A 31 -0.73 4.00 21.89
CA VAL A 31 -0.24 3.60 20.56
C VAL A 31 1.20 4.03 20.35
N ILE A 32 1.57 5.23 20.81
CA ILE A 32 2.93 5.75 20.64
C ILE A 32 3.92 4.86 21.40
N GLY A 33 4.98 4.44 20.71
CA GLY A 33 6.01 3.53 21.24
C GLY A 33 5.66 2.04 21.11
N ALA A 34 4.41 1.68 20.78
CA ALA A 34 4.02 0.31 20.49
C ALA A 34 4.49 -0.13 19.09
N ARG A 35 4.59 -1.45 18.87
CA ARG A 35 4.77 -2.09 17.58
C ARG A 35 3.43 -2.61 17.04
N ALA A 36 3.39 -3.03 15.79
CA ALA A 36 2.16 -3.59 15.21
C ALA A 36 1.69 -4.84 15.95
N VAL A 37 2.59 -5.70 16.39
CA VAL A 37 2.30 -6.92 17.17
C VAL A 37 1.64 -6.65 18.53
N ASP A 38 1.82 -5.47 19.10
CA ASP A 38 1.24 -5.06 20.38
C ASP A 38 -0.21 -4.57 20.23
N LEU A 39 -0.62 -4.24 19.01
CA LEU A 39 -1.89 -3.57 18.72
C LEU A 39 -2.86 -4.43 17.89
N PHE A 40 -2.33 -5.31 17.05
CA PHE A 40 -3.11 -6.06 16.07
C PHE A 40 -2.93 -7.58 16.23
N PRO A 41 -3.88 -8.40 15.76
CA PRO A 41 -3.71 -9.85 15.68
C PRO A 41 -2.42 -10.20 14.91
N LYS A 42 -1.75 -11.27 15.36
CA LYS A 42 -0.42 -11.66 14.90
C LYS A 42 -0.30 -11.77 13.38
N GLU A 43 -1.29 -12.35 12.72
CA GLU A 43 -1.30 -12.55 11.26
C GLU A 43 -1.31 -11.21 10.51
N LEU A 44 -2.09 -10.25 11.00
CA LEU A 44 -2.13 -8.91 10.41
C LEU A 44 -0.87 -8.10 10.74
N ALA A 45 -0.40 -8.19 11.98
CA ALA A 45 0.80 -7.51 12.41
C ALA A 45 2.04 -7.94 11.61
N ASN A 46 2.19 -9.25 11.38
CA ASN A 46 3.29 -9.78 10.57
C ASN A 46 3.30 -9.20 9.15
N ARG A 47 2.13 -9.14 8.49
CA ARG A 47 2.03 -8.55 7.15
C ARG A 47 2.40 -7.06 7.14
N TYR A 48 1.98 -6.32 8.15
CA TYR A 48 2.33 -4.90 8.25
C TYR A 48 3.83 -4.70 8.45
N GLU A 49 4.45 -5.51 9.32
CA GLU A 49 5.89 -5.47 9.58
C GLU A 49 6.71 -5.92 8.38
N GLU A 50 6.29 -6.94 7.63
CA GLU A 50 6.93 -7.36 6.38
C GLU A 50 6.96 -6.26 5.32
N GLN A 51 5.85 -5.53 5.16
CA GLN A 51 5.80 -4.40 4.25
C GLN A 51 6.68 -3.23 4.73
N ASP A 52 6.65 -2.95 6.04
CA ASP A 52 7.48 -1.91 6.65
C ASP A 52 8.96 -2.24 6.45
N HIS A 53 9.37 -3.49 6.68
CA HIS A 53 10.74 -3.95 6.45
C HIS A 53 11.19 -3.80 5.00
N ARG A 54 10.31 -4.07 4.03
CA ARG A 54 10.63 -3.80 2.61
C ARG A 54 10.92 -2.32 2.38
N VAL A 55 10.06 -1.43 2.88
CA VAL A 55 10.26 0.02 2.75
C VAL A 55 11.54 0.47 3.42
N PHE A 56 11.90 -0.08 4.58
CA PHE A 56 13.16 0.22 5.26
C PHE A 56 14.39 -0.30 4.51
N ALA A 57 14.33 -1.53 3.98
CA ALA A 57 15.47 -2.18 3.33
C ALA A 57 15.76 -1.61 1.94
N GLU A 58 14.69 -1.35 1.16
CA GLU A 58 14.80 -0.94 -0.23
C GLU A 58 14.81 0.59 -0.39
N ALA A 59 14.43 1.34 0.66
CA ALA A 59 14.21 2.78 0.62
C ALA A 59 13.20 3.21 -0.47
N GLU A 60 12.40 2.25 -0.97
CA GLU A 60 11.40 2.48 -2.00
C GLU A 60 10.00 2.66 -1.39
N PRO A 61 9.17 3.55 -1.94
CA PRO A 61 7.80 3.70 -1.51
C PRO A 61 6.94 2.51 -1.93
N LEU A 62 6.13 2.01 -1.00
CA LEU A 62 5.02 1.11 -1.29
C LEU A 62 3.79 1.96 -1.59
N ARG A 63 3.19 1.81 -2.79
CA ARG A 63 2.09 2.67 -3.24
C ARG A 63 0.85 1.87 -3.56
N ASP A 64 -0.29 2.40 -3.08
CA ASP A 64 -1.63 1.88 -3.39
C ASP A 64 -1.77 0.36 -3.16
N GLU A 65 -1.09 -0.15 -2.13
CA GLU A 65 -1.19 -1.54 -1.72
C GLU A 65 -2.57 -1.84 -1.15
N LEU A 66 -3.17 -2.91 -1.65
CA LEU A 66 -4.48 -3.34 -1.18
C LEU A 66 -4.30 -4.19 0.10
N GLU A 67 -4.74 -3.65 1.22
CA GLU A 67 -4.62 -4.31 2.52
C GLU A 67 -5.95 -4.65 3.13
N LEU A 68 -6.00 -5.81 3.75
CA LEU A 68 -7.09 -6.14 4.66
C LEU A 68 -6.75 -5.64 6.05
N ILE A 69 -7.55 -4.74 6.55
CA ILE A 69 -7.35 -4.15 7.86
C ILE A 69 -8.59 -4.37 8.74
N ARG A 70 -8.40 -4.65 10.03
CA ARG A 70 -9.50 -4.80 11.00
C ARG A 70 -10.12 -3.42 11.29
N ARG A 71 -11.42 -3.27 11.19
CA ARG A 71 -12.16 -2.03 11.53
C ARG A 71 -12.42 -1.93 13.03
N PRO A 72 -12.76 -0.74 13.56
CA PRO A 72 -13.05 -0.56 14.98
C PRO A 72 -14.22 -1.43 15.50
N ASP A 73 -15.17 -1.79 14.63
CA ASP A 73 -16.29 -2.67 14.91
C ASP A 73 -15.90 -4.17 14.95
N GLY A 74 -14.61 -4.47 14.77
CA GLY A 74 -14.07 -5.83 14.76
C GLY A 74 -14.12 -6.51 13.41
N ARG A 75 -14.82 -5.96 12.41
CA ARG A 75 -14.87 -6.48 11.04
C ARG A 75 -13.58 -6.13 10.30
N THR A 76 -13.26 -6.91 9.32
CA THR A 76 -12.19 -6.59 8.39
C THR A 76 -12.72 -5.77 7.22
N GLY A 77 -11.90 -4.89 6.68
CA GLY A 77 -12.23 -4.08 5.51
C GLY A 77 -11.03 -3.88 4.63
N TRP A 78 -11.27 -3.63 3.36
CA TRP A 78 -10.24 -3.32 2.40
C TRP A 78 -9.79 -1.88 2.52
N TYR A 79 -8.48 -1.69 2.50
CA TYR A 79 -7.83 -0.39 2.53
C TYR A 79 -6.81 -0.29 1.41
N LEU A 80 -6.65 0.90 0.90
CA LEU A 80 -5.56 1.24 -0.01
C LEU A 80 -4.50 1.97 0.80
N THR A 81 -3.33 1.36 0.91
CA THR A 81 -2.23 1.84 1.76
C THR A 81 -1.05 2.29 0.93
N THR A 82 -0.53 3.46 1.26
CA THR A 82 0.74 3.98 0.73
C THR A 82 1.70 4.16 1.90
N LYS A 83 2.91 3.61 1.77
CA LYS A 83 3.99 3.76 2.74
C LYS A 83 5.18 4.45 2.07
N LEU A 84 5.68 5.50 2.67
CA LEU A 84 6.78 6.30 2.14
C LEU A 84 7.95 6.25 3.12
N PRO A 85 9.18 5.96 2.67
CA PRO A 85 10.36 6.06 3.52
C PRO A 85 10.62 7.54 3.88
N VAL A 86 11.01 7.76 5.14
CA VAL A 86 11.53 9.04 5.60
C VAL A 86 13.04 8.95 5.57
N VAL A 87 13.65 9.68 4.64
CA VAL A 87 15.11 9.65 4.45
C VAL A 87 15.75 10.90 5.05
N ARG A 88 16.79 10.71 5.85
CA ARG A 88 17.61 11.79 6.41
C ARG A 88 19.08 11.44 6.25
N ALA A 89 19.86 12.35 5.64
CA ALA A 89 21.30 12.15 5.39
C ALA A 89 21.63 10.82 4.67
N GLY A 90 20.77 10.40 3.73
CA GLY A 90 20.95 9.17 2.94
C GLY A 90 20.53 7.88 3.65
N ALA A 91 20.04 7.94 4.90
CA ALA A 91 19.55 6.79 5.64
C ALA A 91 18.04 6.86 5.84
N VAL A 92 17.35 5.72 5.77
CA VAL A 92 15.92 5.63 6.13
C VAL A 92 15.81 5.67 7.64
N VAL A 93 15.19 6.73 8.18
CA VAL A 93 15.04 6.95 9.64
C VAL A 93 13.62 6.65 10.13
N GLY A 94 12.72 6.33 9.23
CA GLY A 94 11.34 6.03 9.55
C GLY A 94 10.50 5.83 8.29
N LEU A 95 9.23 5.61 8.47
CA LEU A 95 8.25 5.59 7.38
C LEU A 95 6.98 6.34 7.76
N VAL A 96 6.29 6.85 6.75
CA VAL A 96 4.94 7.41 6.84
C VAL A 96 3.99 6.45 6.15
N SER A 97 2.89 6.09 6.81
CA SER A 97 1.84 5.27 6.22
C SER A 97 0.51 6.01 6.20
N VAL A 98 -0.16 5.96 5.06
CA VAL A 98 -1.50 6.49 4.84
C VAL A 98 -2.38 5.38 4.30
N SER A 99 -3.48 5.05 5.00
CA SER A 99 -4.41 4.03 4.56
C SER A 99 -5.82 4.62 4.43
N ARG A 100 -6.42 4.43 3.26
CA ARG A 100 -7.78 4.88 2.95
C ARG A 100 -8.73 3.68 2.96
N ASP A 101 -9.76 3.71 3.80
CA ASP A 101 -10.84 2.72 3.78
C ASP A 101 -11.59 2.79 2.44
N LEU A 102 -11.78 1.65 1.82
CA LEU A 102 -12.55 1.52 0.58
C LEU A 102 -14.04 1.29 0.85
N GLU A 103 -14.45 1.31 2.14
CA GLU A 103 -15.84 1.17 2.60
C GLU A 103 -16.52 -0.12 2.11
N THR A 104 -15.74 -1.11 1.71
CA THR A 104 -16.25 -2.36 1.17
C THR A 104 -16.56 -3.34 2.30
N PRO A 105 -17.78 -3.88 2.39
CA PRO A 105 -18.09 -4.94 3.35
C PRO A 105 -17.26 -6.20 3.08
N SER A 106 -16.65 -6.76 4.10
CA SER A 106 -15.89 -8.02 4.01
C SER A 106 -16.79 -9.26 3.86
N ASP A 107 -18.10 -9.10 4.07
CA ASP A 107 -19.02 -10.22 4.29
C ASP A 107 -19.57 -10.88 3.01
N GLU A 108 -19.24 -10.38 1.82
CA GLU A 108 -19.78 -10.91 0.57
C GLU A 108 -18.86 -11.94 -0.11
N GLY A 109 -18.36 -12.95 0.60
CA GLY A 109 -17.77 -14.15 -0.02
C GLY A 109 -16.58 -13.90 -0.97
N ILE A 110 -15.98 -12.71 -0.93
CA ILE A 110 -14.73 -12.44 -1.62
C ILE A 110 -13.65 -13.05 -0.74
N ALA A 111 -13.10 -14.16 -1.17
CA ALA A 111 -11.94 -14.73 -0.52
C ALA A 111 -10.83 -13.66 -0.54
N VAL A 112 -10.60 -13.07 0.61
CA VAL A 112 -9.64 -11.98 0.86
C VAL A 112 -8.27 -12.34 0.32
N GLU A 113 -7.85 -13.60 0.56
CA GLU A 113 -6.61 -14.16 0.08
C GLU A 113 -6.52 -14.19 -1.46
N SER A 114 -7.65 -14.36 -2.14
CA SER A 114 -7.64 -14.45 -3.61
C SER A 114 -7.34 -13.09 -4.26
N LEU A 115 -7.85 -12.00 -3.72
CA LEU A 115 -7.52 -10.66 -4.23
C LEU A 115 -6.12 -10.21 -3.81
N GLY A 116 -5.64 -10.62 -2.63
CA GLY A 116 -4.24 -10.45 -2.24
C GLY A 116 -3.30 -11.08 -3.26
N ARG A 117 -3.52 -12.35 -3.61
CA ARG A 117 -2.73 -13.04 -4.65
C ARG A 117 -2.78 -12.35 -6.02
N VAL A 118 -3.91 -11.76 -6.38
CA VAL A 118 -4.02 -10.96 -7.63
C VAL A 118 -3.12 -9.73 -7.59
N VAL A 119 -3.14 -9.02 -6.48
CA VAL A 119 -2.30 -7.84 -6.27
C VAL A 119 -0.82 -8.22 -6.32
N ASP A 120 -0.43 -9.26 -5.58
CA ASP A 120 0.94 -9.76 -5.55
C ASP A 120 1.42 -10.13 -6.96
N LEU A 121 0.61 -10.89 -7.73
CA LEU A 121 0.94 -11.27 -9.10
C LEU A 121 1.07 -10.07 -10.05
N VAL A 122 0.23 -9.03 -9.88
CA VAL A 122 0.36 -7.80 -10.66
C VAL A 122 1.71 -7.13 -10.36
N HIS A 123 2.08 -6.99 -9.08
CA HIS A 123 3.34 -6.36 -8.69
C HIS A 123 4.58 -7.16 -9.15
N GLU A 124 4.52 -8.48 -9.09
CA GLU A 124 5.60 -9.35 -9.58
C GLU A 124 5.81 -9.26 -11.10
N ARG A 125 4.76 -8.97 -11.87
CA ARG A 125 4.78 -8.99 -13.34
C ARG A 125 4.56 -7.64 -14.00
N LEU A 126 4.81 -6.54 -13.31
CA LEU A 126 4.59 -5.19 -13.84
C LEU A 126 5.33 -4.93 -15.15
N ASP A 127 6.55 -5.48 -15.30
CA ASP A 127 7.40 -5.30 -16.47
C ASP A 127 7.06 -6.25 -17.64
N GLY A 128 6.16 -7.22 -17.39
CA GLY A 128 5.77 -8.26 -18.35
C GLY A 128 4.32 -8.15 -18.83
N ALA A 129 3.89 -9.16 -19.59
CA ALA A 129 2.48 -9.27 -19.99
C ALA A 129 1.64 -9.81 -18.82
N VAL A 130 0.72 -9.02 -18.31
CA VAL A 130 -0.29 -9.45 -17.33
C VAL A 130 -1.63 -9.58 -18.06
N LYS A 131 -2.14 -10.81 -18.15
CA LYS A 131 -3.46 -11.08 -18.74
C LYS A 131 -4.50 -11.19 -17.62
N VAL A 132 -5.69 -10.68 -17.86
CA VAL A 132 -6.81 -10.78 -16.91
C VAL A 132 -7.16 -12.24 -16.62
N ALA A 133 -7.00 -13.12 -17.60
CA ALA A 133 -7.19 -14.57 -17.42
C ALA A 133 -6.25 -15.16 -16.36
N ASP A 134 -4.98 -14.76 -16.34
CA ASP A 134 -4.00 -15.23 -15.35
C ASP A 134 -4.38 -14.74 -13.94
N LEU A 135 -4.82 -13.49 -13.84
CA LEU A 135 -5.30 -12.90 -12.58
C LEU A 135 -6.57 -13.60 -12.07
N ALA A 136 -7.49 -13.93 -12.98
CA ALA A 136 -8.72 -14.65 -12.65
C ALA A 136 -8.43 -16.08 -12.18
N ALA A 137 -7.48 -16.76 -12.81
CA ALA A 137 -7.03 -18.08 -12.41
C ALA A 137 -6.44 -18.09 -10.98
N VAL A 138 -5.60 -17.11 -10.63
CA VAL A 138 -5.04 -16.96 -9.28
C VAL A 138 -6.11 -16.63 -8.24
N ALA A 139 -7.15 -15.90 -8.66
CA ALA A 139 -8.29 -15.56 -7.80
C ALA A 139 -9.34 -16.68 -7.70
N ASP A 140 -9.15 -17.80 -8.40
CA ASP A 140 -10.09 -18.90 -8.51
C ASP A 140 -11.50 -18.45 -8.89
N CYS A 141 -11.60 -17.65 -9.95
CA CYS A 141 -12.86 -17.11 -10.43
C CYS A 141 -12.81 -16.81 -11.94
N SER A 142 -13.99 -16.53 -12.55
CA SER A 142 -14.03 -16.08 -13.94
C SER A 142 -13.53 -14.63 -14.08
N GLU A 143 -13.06 -14.26 -15.27
CA GLU A 143 -12.62 -12.88 -15.56
C GLU A 143 -13.69 -11.85 -15.23
N GLY A 144 -14.96 -12.11 -15.60
CA GLY A 144 -16.07 -11.21 -15.29
C GLY A 144 -16.37 -11.10 -13.79
N GLN A 145 -16.11 -12.16 -13.00
CA GLN A 145 -16.21 -12.08 -11.54
C GLN A 145 -15.05 -11.28 -10.96
N LEU A 146 -13.82 -11.49 -11.46
CA LEU A 146 -12.66 -10.72 -11.03
C LEU A 146 -12.88 -9.22 -11.30
N GLU A 147 -13.29 -8.84 -12.50
CA GLU A 147 -13.54 -7.45 -12.87
C GLU A 147 -14.56 -6.78 -11.95
N ARG A 148 -15.69 -7.47 -11.66
CA ARG A 148 -16.69 -6.94 -10.72
C ARG A 148 -16.14 -6.82 -9.29
N ARG A 149 -15.36 -7.82 -8.82
CA ARG A 149 -14.76 -7.82 -7.49
C ARG A 149 -13.74 -6.70 -7.35
N MET A 150 -12.83 -6.59 -8.30
CA MET A 150 -11.81 -5.53 -8.32
C MET A 150 -12.44 -4.14 -8.34
N LYS A 151 -13.44 -3.93 -9.22
CA LYS A 151 -14.14 -2.64 -9.30
C LYS A 151 -14.86 -2.29 -7.99
N ARG A 152 -15.46 -3.28 -7.32
CA ARG A 152 -16.13 -3.07 -6.03
C ARG A 152 -15.15 -2.71 -4.93
N VAL A 153 -13.99 -3.38 -4.89
CA VAL A 153 -13.00 -3.24 -3.82
C VAL A 153 -12.09 -2.02 -4.03
N SER A 154 -11.51 -1.87 -5.22
CA SER A 154 -10.54 -0.82 -5.52
C SER A 154 -11.12 0.38 -6.27
N GLY A 155 -12.36 0.27 -6.76
CA GLY A 155 -12.95 1.24 -7.68
C GLY A 155 -12.44 1.11 -9.13
N LEU A 156 -11.49 0.20 -9.36
CA LEU A 156 -10.86 -0.04 -10.66
C LEU A 156 -11.17 -1.45 -11.15
N THR A 157 -11.28 -1.64 -12.46
CA THR A 157 -11.27 -2.98 -13.04
C THR A 157 -9.87 -3.60 -12.90
N ALA A 158 -9.74 -4.92 -13.07
CA ALA A 158 -8.43 -5.57 -13.02
C ALA A 158 -7.46 -4.96 -14.06
N THR A 159 -7.93 -4.69 -15.27
CA THR A 159 -7.15 -4.02 -16.32
C THR A 159 -6.72 -2.61 -15.91
N GLN A 160 -7.62 -1.83 -15.33
CA GLN A 160 -7.32 -0.47 -14.86
C GLN A 160 -6.32 -0.49 -13.71
N TYR A 161 -6.43 -1.47 -12.81
CA TYR A 161 -5.50 -1.65 -11.70
C TYR A 161 -4.08 -1.94 -12.21
N VAL A 162 -3.93 -2.88 -13.16
CA VAL A 162 -2.62 -3.18 -13.79
C VAL A 162 -2.04 -1.94 -14.46
N LEU A 163 -2.86 -1.18 -15.21
CA LEU A 163 -2.40 0.04 -15.87
C LEU A 163 -1.93 1.08 -14.85
N ARG A 164 -2.69 1.28 -13.77
CA ARG A 164 -2.35 2.20 -12.70
C ARG A 164 -1.02 1.81 -12.04
N ALA A 165 -0.86 0.54 -11.66
CA ALA A 165 0.37 0.05 -11.06
C ALA A 165 1.60 0.26 -11.96
N ARG A 166 1.44 0.07 -13.29
CA ARG A 166 2.51 0.35 -14.27
C ARG A 166 2.85 1.84 -14.38
N VAL A 167 1.85 2.71 -14.39
CA VAL A 167 2.08 4.15 -14.41
C VAL A 167 2.82 4.60 -13.15
N ASP A 168 2.43 4.09 -11.99
CA ASP A 168 3.07 4.41 -10.72
C ASP A 168 4.53 3.90 -10.69
N ARG A 169 4.79 2.68 -11.21
CA ARG A 169 6.15 2.15 -11.38
C ARG A 169 7.00 2.98 -12.34
N ALA A 170 6.43 3.36 -13.49
CA ALA A 170 7.13 4.20 -14.47
C ALA A 170 7.45 5.58 -13.89
N ALA A 171 6.53 6.18 -13.14
CA ALA A 171 6.75 7.45 -12.47
C ALA A 171 7.88 7.36 -11.42
N ALA A 172 7.93 6.27 -10.64
CA ALA A 172 9.01 6.02 -9.69
C ALA A 172 10.38 5.92 -10.41
N LEU A 173 10.45 5.10 -11.47
CA LEU A 173 11.68 4.95 -12.26
C LEU A 173 12.17 6.26 -12.89
N LEU A 174 11.26 7.13 -13.34
CA LEU A 174 11.62 8.44 -13.89
C LEU A 174 12.20 9.37 -12.81
N ILE A 175 11.66 9.35 -11.61
CA ILE A 175 12.18 10.14 -10.48
C ILE A 175 13.58 9.67 -10.11
N ASP A 176 13.81 8.36 -10.07
CA ASP A 176 15.11 7.78 -9.72
C ASP A 176 16.16 8.01 -10.81
N THR A 177 15.76 8.00 -12.11
CA THR A 177 16.68 8.19 -13.23
C THR A 177 17.19 9.65 -13.32
N GLU A 178 16.41 10.63 -12.89
CA GLU A 178 16.87 12.03 -12.81
C GLU A 178 18.03 12.20 -11.81
N THR A 179 18.12 11.33 -10.82
CA THR A 179 19.21 11.33 -9.83
C THR A 179 20.52 10.72 -10.40
N HIS A 180 20.46 9.92 -11.45
CA HIS A 180 21.62 9.20 -12.02
C HIS A 180 22.16 9.79 -13.33
N CYS A 181 21.50 10.72 -13.99
CA CYS A 181 22.04 11.42 -15.14
C CYS A 181 23.07 12.50 -14.75
N ARG A 182 24.17 12.11 -14.13
CA ARG A 182 25.41 12.89 -14.09
C ARG A 182 26.12 12.76 -15.43
N GLY A 183 25.60 13.44 -16.43
CA GLY A 183 26.21 13.46 -17.78
C GLY A 183 25.29 14.07 -18.82
N GLY A 184 25.09 15.38 -18.77
CA GLY A 184 24.92 16.18 -19.97
C GLY A 184 23.61 16.17 -20.73
N CYS A 185 22.46 15.79 -20.17
CA CYS A 185 21.19 16.06 -20.84
C CYS A 185 20.16 16.60 -19.82
N ARG A 186 19.96 17.93 -19.82
CA ARG A 186 18.89 18.57 -19.04
C ARG A 186 17.57 18.40 -19.78
N VAL A 187 16.78 17.42 -19.42
CA VAL A 187 15.35 17.43 -19.76
C VAL A 187 14.66 18.35 -18.74
N ARG A 188 14.24 19.51 -19.22
CA ARG A 188 13.51 20.49 -18.43
C ARG A 188 12.06 20.03 -18.32
N VAL A 189 11.69 19.37 -17.23
CA VAL A 189 10.28 19.11 -16.93
C VAL A 189 9.62 20.45 -16.59
N LEU A 190 8.74 20.93 -17.47
CA LEU A 190 7.91 22.12 -17.23
C LEU A 190 6.94 21.81 -16.07
N ARG A 191 7.15 22.47 -14.95
CA ARG A 191 6.16 22.47 -13.86
C ARG A 191 4.91 23.22 -14.35
N PRO A 192 3.70 22.68 -14.23
CA PRO A 192 2.50 23.44 -14.54
C PRO A 192 2.34 24.52 -13.46
N GLY A 193 2.40 25.80 -13.85
CA GLY A 193 2.02 26.95 -13.04
C GLY A 193 3.15 27.85 -12.58
N GLN A 194 3.92 28.40 -13.54
CA GLN A 194 4.56 29.71 -13.33
C GLN A 194 4.42 30.55 -14.61
N PRO A 195 4.03 31.85 -14.45
CA PRO A 195 3.77 32.75 -15.57
C PRO A 195 5.04 33.06 -16.38
#